data_a61f4e4fc4a047ba425486c1de723885
#
_entry.id   a61f4e4fc4a047ba425486c1de723885
#
_cell.length_a   1.000
_cell.length_b   1.000
_cell.length_c   1.000
_cell.angle_alpha   90.00
_cell.angle_beta   90.00
_cell.angle_gamma   90.00
#
_symmetry.space_group_name_H-M   'P 1'
#
loop_
_entity.id
_entity.type
_entity.pdbx_description
1 polymer ?
#
loop_
_entity_poly.entity_id
_entity_poly.type
_entity_poly.pdbx_seq_one_letter_code
_entity_poly.pdbx_strand_id
1 'polypeptide(L)'
;VDVWAERQLFMMSANDTPEYVAAAGPDKYSESGQVWGNPMYDWDAMKEDNFSWWRKRMRVCRELFDIVRIDHFAGIVKAYAVPYGQDKSLSGKWFKGPGRRLVNAINEELEGVNVVADDYTSASLLPGVKKLLAKSGWMGTKVMMFAFDGDPSNEYLPHNYTDSHVVAYIGTHDNETIVG
;
A
#
# COMPACT_ATOMS: atom_id res chain seq x y z
N VAL A 1 -2.84 5.28 16.78
CA VAL A 1 -4.10 5.92 17.26
C VAL A 1 -5.30 5.13 16.77
N ASP A 2 -5.41 4.83 15.48
CA ASP A 2 -6.59 4.18 14.90
C ASP A 2 -6.88 2.80 15.50
N VAL A 3 -5.84 1.99 15.75
CA VAL A 3 -5.98 0.67 16.39
C VAL A 3 -6.60 0.76 17.78
N TRP A 4 -6.28 1.80 18.54
CA TRP A 4 -6.84 2.00 19.89
C TRP A 4 -8.29 2.49 19.87
N ALA A 5 -8.64 3.30 18.87
CA ALA A 5 -9.98 3.87 18.75
C ALA A 5 -10.97 2.91 18.07
N GLU A 6 -10.50 2.08 17.13
CA GLU A 6 -11.33 1.27 16.24
C GLU A 6 -10.84 -0.18 16.17
N ARG A 7 -10.61 -0.81 17.32
CA ARG A 7 -10.03 -2.17 17.44
C ARG A 7 -10.73 -3.22 16.59
N GLN A 8 -12.05 -3.12 16.48
CA GLN A 8 -12.90 -4.03 15.71
C GLN A 8 -12.58 -4.03 14.19
N LEU A 9 -11.81 -3.05 13.70
CA LEU A 9 -11.40 -2.96 12.30
C LEU A 9 -10.05 -3.61 12.03
N PHE A 10 -9.44 -4.23 13.04
CA PHE A 10 -8.13 -4.86 12.95
C PHE A 10 -8.20 -6.30 13.44
N MET A 11 -7.28 -7.13 12.94
CA MET A 11 -7.15 -8.54 13.36
C MET A 11 -6.53 -8.59 14.76
N MET A 12 -7.39 -8.49 15.78
CA MET A 12 -7.00 -8.45 17.19
C MET A 12 -7.40 -9.73 17.91
N SER A 13 -6.53 -10.20 18.80
CA SER A 13 -6.84 -11.30 19.70
C SER A 13 -7.77 -10.88 20.85
N ALA A 14 -8.31 -11.84 21.59
CA ALA A 14 -9.12 -11.59 22.77
C ALA A 14 -8.37 -10.80 23.88
N ASN A 15 -7.04 -10.80 23.87
CA ASN A 15 -6.21 -10.09 24.83
C ASN A 15 -5.77 -8.69 24.35
N ASP A 16 -6.46 -8.13 23.36
CA ASP A 16 -6.17 -6.81 22.79
C ASP A 16 -4.79 -6.67 22.16
N THR A 17 -4.17 -7.78 21.75
CA THR A 17 -2.92 -7.78 20.97
C THR A 17 -3.21 -8.10 19.51
N PRO A 18 -2.42 -7.58 18.56
CA PRO A 18 -2.56 -7.99 17.17
C PRO A 18 -2.39 -9.50 17.01
N GLU A 19 -3.17 -10.15 16.16
CA GLU A 19 -2.92 -11.53 15.75
C GLU A 19 -1.79 -11.59 14.72
N TYR A 20 -1.81 -10.66 13.77
CA TYR A 20 -0.82 -10.52 12.72
C TYR A 20 -0.42 -9.07 12.54
N VAL A 21 0.86 -8.90 12.20
CA VAL A 21 1.43 -7.58 11.86
C VAL A 21 1.98 -7.59 10.44
N ALA A 22 1.88 -6.45 9.77
CA ALA A 22 2.37 -6.28 8.42
C ALA A 22 3.87 -6.48 8.34
N ALA A 23 4.32 -7.07 7.26
CA ALA A 23 5.69 -7.44 7.00
C ALA A 23 5.99 -7.45 5.49
N ALA A 24 7.24 -7.47 5.12
CA ALA A 24 7.71 -7.85 3.80
C ALA A 24 8.47 -9.19 3.90
N GLY A 25 8.24 -10.09 2.94
CA GLY A 25 8.99 -11.33 2.83
C GLY A 25 10.47 -11.07 2.48
N PRO A 26 11.33 -12.10 2.58
CA PRO A 26 12.71 -11.99 2.16
C PRO A 26 12.85 -11.50 0.71
N ASP A 27 13.76 -10.60 0.47
CA ASP A 27 14.06 -10.04 -0.84
C ASP A 27 15.56 -9.71 -1.00
N LYS A 28 15.92 -9.03 -2.09
CA LYS A 28 17.31 -8.64 -2.37
C LYS A 28 17.88 -7.60 -1.39
N TYR A 29 17.03 -6.92 -0.63
CA TYR A 29 17.43 -5.89 0.34
C TYR A 29 17.49 -6.45 1.77
N SER A 30 16.75 -7.53 2.07
CA SER A 30 16.69 -8.15 3.39
C SER A 30 16.49 -9.67 3.28
N GLU A 31 17.53 -10.45 3.60
CA GLU A 31 17.45 -11.93 3.61
C GLU A 31 16.45 -12.48 4.65
N SER A 32 16.23 -11.77 5.74
CA SER A 32 15.26 -12.14 6.79
C SER A 32 13.88 -11.50 6.58
N GLY A 33 13.72 -10.68 5.52
CA GLY A 33 12.59 -9.82 5.32
C GLY A 33 12.48 -8.72 6.36
N GLN A 34 11.35 -8.04 6.41
CA GLN A 34 11.10 -6.92 7.33
C GLN A 34 9.80 -7.13 8.08
N VAL A 35 9.78 -6.81 9.36
CA VAL A 35 8.55 -6.76 10.18
C VAL A 35 8.24 -5.30 10.49
N TRP A 36 7.13 -4.79 9.96
CA TRP A 36 6.77 -3.38 10.12
C TRP A 36 5.98 -3.10 11.40
N GLY A 37 5.35 -4.13 11.97
CA GLY A 37 4.69 -4.05 13.26
C GLY A 37 3.25 -3.47 13.22
N ASN A 38 2.77 -2.99 12.08
CA ASN A 38 1.42 -2.46 11.93
C ASN A 38 0.40 -3.61 12.01
N PRO A 39 -0.61 -3.55 12.89
CA PRO A 39 -1.69 -4.53 12.90
C PRO A 39 -2.39 -4.64 11.55
N MET A 40 -2.77 -5.85 11.17
CA MET A 40 -3.50 -6.09 9.94
C MET A 40 -4.95 -5.63 10.06
N TYR A 41 -5.48 -5.03 8.98
CA TYR A 41 -6.91 -4.73 8.90
C TYR A 41 -7.75 -6.00 8.83
N ASP A 42 -8.88 -6.02 9.52
CA ASP A 42 -9.95 -6.98 9.29
C ASP A 42 -10.83 -6.49 8.12
N TRP A 43 -10.46 -6.91 6.92
CA TRP A 43 -11.21 -6.50 5.73
C TRP A 43 -12.61 -7.08 5.65
N ASP A 44 -12.89 -8.18 6.35
CA ASP A 44 -14.23 -8.77 6.35
C ASP A 44 -15.15 -7.95 7.27
N ALA A 45 -14.71 -7.58 8.47
CA ALA A 45 -15.43 -6.64 9.31
C ALA A 45 -15.69 -5.29 8.61
N MET A 46 -14.67 -4.73 7.93
CA MET A 46 -14.84 -3.46 7.19
C MET A 46 -15.81 -3.55 6.01
N LYS A 47 -15.95 -4.71 5.38
CA LYS A 47 -16.92 -4.91 4.29
C LYS A 47 -18.37 -4.94 4.77
N GLU A 48 -18.62 -5.38 6.00
CA GLU A 48 -19.97 -5.48 6.57
C GLU A 48 -20.64 -4.11 6.65
N ASP A 49 -19.87 -3.06 6.98
CA ASP A 49 -20.35 -1.69 7.05
C ASP A 49 -20.01 -0.84 5.82
N ASN A 50 -19.67 -1.49 4.70
CA ASN A 50 -19.30 -0.83 3.44
C ASN A 50 -18.12 0.13 3.58
N PHE A 51 -17.09 -0.26 4.35
CA PHE A 51 -15.88 0.52 4.60
C PHE A 51 -16.14 1.90 5.22
N SER A 52 -17.08 2.03 6.14
CA SER A 52 -17.54 3.30 6.71
C SER A 52 -16.39 4.13 7.30
N TRP A 53 -15.43 3.48 7.96
CA TRP A 53 -14.26 4.14 8.51
C TRP A 53 -13.35 4.72 7.42
N TRP A 54 -13.08 3.97 6.34
CA TRP A 54 -12.32 4.46 5.20
C TRP A 54 -13.03 5.61 4.50
N ARG A 55 -14.33 5.50 4.32
CA ARG A 55 -15.17 6.57 3.74
C ARG A 55 -15.09 7.85 4.56
N LYS A 56 -15.23 7.75 5.88
CA LYS A 56 -15.09 8.90 6.80
C LYS A 56 -13.72 9.55 6.68
N ARG A 57 -12.64 8.76 6.65
CA ARG A 57 -11.27 9.25 6.47
C ARG A 57 -11.12 9.99 5.14
N MET A 58 -11.62 9.43 4.04
CA MET A 58 -11.52 10.04 2.72
C MET A 58 -12.32 11.34 2.61
N ARG A 59 -13.48 11.44 3.23
CA ARG A 59 -14.21 12.72 3.32
C ARG A 59 -13.38 13.83 3.96
N VAL A 60 -12.73 13.52 5.07
CA VAL A 60 -11.84 14.48 5.73
C VAL A 60 -10.64 14.82 4.84
N CYS A 61 -10.04 13.84 4.17
CA CYS A 61 -8.96 14.10 3.23
C CYS A 61 -9.39 15.03 2.09
N ARG A 62 -10.60 14.84 1.54
CA ARG A 62 -11.15 15.71 0.48
C ARG A 62 -11.32 17.16 0.93
N GLU A 63 -11.64 17.38 2.20
CA GLU A 63 -11.80 18.75 2.74
C GLU A 63 -10.45 19.45 2.98
N LEU A 64 -9.37 18.69 3.16
CA LEU A 64 -8.08 19.21 3.59
C LEU A 64 -7.02 19.23 2.48
N PHE A 65 -7.15 18.38 1.45
CA PHE A 65 -6.06 18.15 0.50
C PHE A 65 -6.55 18.13 -0.95
N ASP A 66 -5.73 18.68 -1.85
CA ASP A 66 -5.98 18.66 -3.29
C ASP A 66 -5.58 17.34 -3.95
N ILE A 67 -4.65 16.60 -3.31
CA ILE A 67 -4.16 15.30 -3.77
C ILE A 67 -4.05 14.36 -2.57
N VAL A 68 -4.52 13.13 -2.71
CA VAL A 68 -4.41 12.09 -1.69
C VAL A 68 -3.49 10.96 -2.18
N ARG A 69 -2.43 10.65 -1.43
CA ARG A 69 -1.59 9.49 -1.70
C ARG A 69 -2.03 8.29 -0.86
N ILE A 70 -2.26 7.18 -1.52
CA ILE A 70 -2.50 5.88 -0.88
C ILE A 70 -1.19 5.11 -0.84
N ASP A 71 -0.63 5.03 0.35
CA ASP A 71 0.62 4.32 0.62
C ASP A 71 0.42 2.80 0.57
N HIS A 72 1.45 2.08 0.15
CA HIS A 72 1.45 0.61 0.03
C HIS A 72 0.20 0.07 -0.69
N PHE A 73 -0.12 0.62 -1.86
CA PHE A 73 -1.30 0.24 -2.66
C PHE A 73 -1.38 -1.27 -2.93
N ALA A 74 -0.24 -1.95 -3.00
CA ALA A 74 -0.16 -3.41 -3.12
C ALA A 74 -0.94 -4.14 -2.01
N GLY A 75 -1.02 -3.58 -0.80
CA GLY A 75 -1.77 -4.12 0.32
C GLY A 75 -3.28 -4.22 0.07
N ILE A 76 -3.82 -3.38 -0.82
CA ILE A 76 -5.22 -3.48 -1.27
C ILE A 76 -5.45 -4.72 -2.13
N VAL A 77 -4.43 -5.23 -2.81
CA VAL A 77 -4.47 -6.49 -3.57
C VAL A 77 -4.19 -7.65 -2.64
N LYS A 78 -3.05 -7.60 -1.94
CA LYS A 78 -2.58 -8.68 -1.06
C LYS A 78 -1.46 -8.14 -0.16
N ALA A 79 -1.54 -8.43 1.11
CA ALA A 79 -0.53 -8.03 2.09
C ALA A 79 0.14 -9.26 2.71
N TYR A 80 1.45 -9.16 2.96
CA TYR A 80 2.19 -10.17 3.68
C TYR A 80 2.24 -9.79 5.16
N ALA A 81 2.04 -10.77 6.04
CA ALA A 81 2.05 -10.54 7.47
C ALA A 81 2.59 -11.75 8.24
N VAL A 82 3.11 -11.48 9.42
CA VAL A 82 3.63 -12.49 10.36
C VAL A 82 2.80 -12.48 11.64
N PRO A 83 2.76 -13.59 12.39
CA PRO A 83 2.18 -13.59 13.73
C PRO A 83 2.83 -12.52 14.61
N TYR A 84 2.05 -11.85 15.45
CA TYR A 84 2.54 -10.85 16.38
C TYR A 84 3.64 -11.42 17.29
N GLY A 85 4.66 -10.62 17.58
CA GLY A 85 5.81 -11.04 18.40
C GLY A 85 6.94 -11.73 17.62
N GLN A 86 6.80 -11.90 16.30
CA GLN A 86 7.90 -12.35 15.45
C GLN A 86 8.81 -11.16 15.10
N ASP A 87 10.13 -11.38 15.14
CA ASP A 87 11.15 -10.41 14.76
C ASP A 87 11.65 -10.58 13.32
N LYS A 88 11.26 -11.68 12.66
CA LYS A 88 11.65 -12.02 11.30
C LYS A 88 10.42 -12.41 10.47
N SER A 89 10.45 -12.13 9.18
CA SER A 89 9.30 -12.38 8.31
C SER A 89 9.30 -13.75 7.62
N LEU A 90 10.17 -14.68 8.04
CA LEU A 90 10.34 -16.00 7.41
C LEU A 90 9.10 -16.90 7.49
N SER A 91 8.26 -16.74 8.51
CA SER A 91 7.07 -17.57 8.76
C SER A 91 5.76 -16.86 8.42
N GLY A 92 5.81 -15.82 7.63
CA GLY A 92 4.63 -15.05 7.27
C GLY A 92 3.72 -15.74 6.24
N LYS A 93 2.54 -15.18 6.09
CA LYS A 93 1.57 -15.60 5.08
C LYS A 93 0.95 -14.41 4.35
N TRP A 94 0.39 -14.68 3.19
CA TRP A 94 -0.29 -13.69 2.38
C TRP A 94 -1.78 -13.62 2.73
N PHE A 95 -2.26 -12.41 2.99
CA PHE A 95 -3.67 -12.09 3.19
C PHE A 95 -4.21 -11.37 1.95
N LYS A 96 -5.39 -11.79 1.51
CA LYS A 96 -6.07 -11.13 0.39
C LYS A 96 -6.62 -9.78 0.83
N GLY A 97 -6.32 -8.74 0.05
CA GLY A 97 -6.86 -7.40 0.27
C GLY A 97 -8.31 -7.23 -0.22
N PRO A 98 -8.93 -6.10 0.08
CA PRO A 98 -10.33 -5.79 -0.28
C PRO A 98 -10.51 -5.52 -1.78
N GLY A 99 -9.43 -5.24 -2.49
CA GLY A 99 -9.41 -5.03 -3.93
C GLY A 99 -10.29 -3.88 -4.39
N ARG A 100 -10.98 -4.10 -5.51
CA ARG A 100 -11.82 -3.09 -6.15
C ARG A 100 -12.94 -2.53 -5.26
N ARG A 101 -13.40 -3.29 -4.27
CA ARG A 101 -14.48 -2.81 -3.38
C ARG A 101 -14.03 -1.59 -2.57
N LEU A 102 -12.83 -1.63 -2.00
CA LEU A 102 -12.27 -0.47 -1.27
C LEU A 102 -11.94 0.68 -2.22
N VAL A 103 -11.35 0.39 -3.40
CA VAL A 103 -11.06 1.42 -4.41
C VAL A 103 -12.33 2.17 -4.81
N ASN A 104 -13.43 1.47 -5.05
CA ASN A 104 -14.70 2.11 -5.37
C ASN A 104 -15.22 2.97 -4.20
N ALA A 105 -15.14 2.47 -2.96
CA ALA A 105 -15.55 3.23 -1.79
C ALA A 105 -14.73 4.52 -1.61
N ILE A 106 -13.42 4.46 -1.87
CA ILE A 106 -12.53 5.63 -1.84
C ILE A 106 -12.90 6.61 -2.95
N ASN A 107 -13.11 6.13 -4.19
CA ASN A 107 -13.45 6.98 -5.32
C ASN A 107 -14.78 7.74 -5.13
N GLU A 108 -15.76 7.09 -4.53
CA GLU A 108 -17.06 7.74 -4.22
C GLU A 108 -16.88 8.92 -3.25
N GLU A 109 -15.97 8.83 -2.31
CA GLU A 109 -15.72 9.90 -1.32
C GLU A 109 -14.73 10.97 -1.81
N LEU A 110 -13.81 10.61 -2.72
CA LEU A 110 -12.79 11.51 -3.27
C LEU A 110 -13.16 12.04 -4.67
N GLU A 111 -14.45 12.11 -5.00
CA GLU A 111 -14.89 12.66 -6.28
C GLU A 111 -14.30 14.06 -6.49
N GLY A 112 -13.60 14.25 -7.62
CA GLY A 112 -12.93 15.51 -7.96
C GLY A 112 -11.53 15.72 -7.34
N VAL A 113 -11.06 14.79 -6.51
CA VAL A 113 -9.71 14.82 -5.92
C VAL A 113 -8.79 13.85 -6.64
N ASN A 114 -7.59 14.28 -6.96
CA ASN A 114 -6.58 13.41 -7.55
C ASN A 114 -6.04 12.41 -6.52
N VAL A 115 -5.95 11.14 -6.90
CA VAL A 115 -5.37 10.09 -6.05
C VAL A 115 -4.11 9.54 -6.69
N VAL A 116 -3.07 9.40 -5.88
CA VAL A 116 -1.78 8.80 -6.26
C VAL A 116 -1.63 7.48 -5.49
N ALA A 117 -1.43 6.39 -6.22
CA ALA A 117 -1.15 5.09 -5.62
C ALA A 117 0.37 4.87 -5.53
N ASP A 118 0.84 4.51 -4.35
CA ASP A 118 2.17 3.94 -4.20
C ASP A 118 2.14 2.48 -4.67
N ASP A 119 2.38 2.31 -5.96
CA ASP A 119 2.20 1.02 -6.66
C ASP A 119 3.48 0.20 -6.78
N TYR A 120 4.58 0.63 -6.15
CA TYR A 120 5.82 -0.14 -6.07
C TYR A 120 5.58 -1.44 -5.29
N THR A 121 6.04 -2.56 -5.86
CA THR A 121 5.85 -3.87 -5.25
C THR A 121 6.77 -4.93 -5.87
N SER A 122 6.81 -6.11 -5.25
CA SER A 122 7.54 -7.27 -5.79
C SER A 122 6.98 -7.72 -7.15
N ALA A 123 7.85 -8.31 -7.97
CA ALA A 123 7.49 -8.82 -9.30
C ALA A 123 6.29 -9.79 -9.27
N SER A 124 6.13 -10.55 -8.20
CA SER A 124 5.02 -11.51 -8.05
C SER A 124 3.66 -10.85 -7.85
N LEU A 125 3.59 -9.67 -7.27
CA LEU A 125 2.36 -8.91 -7.05
C LEU A 125 2.08 -7.90 -8.17
N LEU A 126 3.09 -7.47 -8.89
CA LEU A 126 3.02 -6.40 -9.88
C LEU A 126 1.87 -6.56 -10.91
N PRO A 127 1.58 -7.75 -11.48
CA PRO A 127 0.44 -7.90 -12.40
C PRO A 127 -0.91 -7.59 -11.76
N GLY A 128 -1.11 -7.99 -10.51
CA GLY A 128 -2.33 -7.71 -9.75
C GLY A 128 -2.48 -6.23 -9.42
N VAL A 129 -1.38 -5.59 -9.03
CA VAL A 129 -1.30 -4.16 -8.71
C VAL A 129 -1.57 -3.34 -9.97
N LYS A 130 -0.88 -3.57 -11.08
CA LYS A 130 -1.12 -2.87 -12.36
C LYS A 130 -2.57 -3.03 -12.84
N LYS A 131 -3.15 -4.23 -12.70
CA LYS A 131 -4.56 -4.48 -13.05
C LYS A 131 -5.55 -3.70 -12.18
N LEU A 132 -5.29 -3.57 -10.88
CA LEU A 132 -6.15 -2.81 -9.98
C LEU A 132 -5.97 -1.31 -10.21
N LEU A 133 -4.74 -0.83 -10.38
CA LEU A 133 -4.40 0.56 -10.66
C LEU A 133 -5.09 1.05 -11.95
N ALA A 134 -4.99 0.29 -13.04
CA ALA A 134 -5.66 0.62 -14.30
C ALA A 134 -7.19 0.74 -14.17
N LYS A 135 -7.79 0.10 -13.17
CA LYS A 135 -9.24 0.15 -12.90
C LYS A 135 -9.64 1.19 -11.87
N SER A 136 -8.69 1.74 -11.14
CA SER A 136 -8.95 2.73 -10.09
C SER A 136 -9.16 4.13 -10.67
N GLY A 137 -8.51 4.45 -11.78
CA GLY A 137 -8.38 5.80 -12.30
C GLY A 137 -7.35 6.64 -11.56
N TRP A 138 -6.55 6.04 -10.68
CA TRP A 138 -5.53 6.73 -9.89
C TRP A 138 -4.21 6.82 -10.64
N MET A 139 -3.43 7.83 -10.34
CA MET A 139 -2.06 7.97 -10.85
C MET A 139 -1.14 6.94 -10.18
N GLY A 140 -0.26 6.33 -10.95
CA GLY A 140 0.83 5.51 -10.44
C GLY A 140 2.03 6.35 -10.01
N THR A 141 3.09 5.69 -9.51
CA THR A 141 4.34 6.34 -9.10
C THR A 141 5.53 5.85 -9.91
N LYS A 142 6.48 6.76 -10.15
CA LYS A 142 7.80 6.47 -10.70
C LYS A 142 8.86 7.02 -9.76
N VAL A 143 9.65 6.14 -9.14
CA VAL A 143 10.72 6.52 -8.23
C VAL A 143 12.05 6.41 -8.95
N MET A 144 12.67 7.55 -9.25
CA MET A 144 13.88 7.61 -10.08
C MET A 144 15.08 6.86 -9.47
N MET A 145 15.17 6.78 -8.15
CA MET A 145 16.25 6.03 -7.49
C MET A 145 16.26 4.54 -7.86
N PHE A 146 15.15 3.97 -8.31
CA PHE A 146 15.07 2.59 -8.76
C PHE A 146 15.48 2.39 -10.23
N ALA A 147 15.86 3.48 -10.91
CA ALA A 147 16.22 3.46 -12.35
C ALA A 147 17.67 3.05 -12.60
N PHE A 148 18.56 3.09 -11.60
CA PHE A 148 20.01 3.00 -11.78
C PHE A 148 20.55 1.59 -11.54
N ASP A 149 19.92 0.58 -12.14
CA ASP A 149 20.32 -0.83 -12.06
C ASP A 149 21.18 -1.30 -13.26
N GLY A 150 21.45 -0.39 -14.22
CA GLY A 150 22.21 -0.67 -15.42
C GLY A 150 21.38 -1.21 -16.59
N ASP A 151 20.06 -1.41 -16.42
CA ASP A 151 19.16 -1.81 -17.51
C ASP A 151 18.59 -0.57 -18.22
N PRO A 152 18.93 -0.33 -19.52
CA PRO A 152 18.39 0.81 -20.27
C PRO A 152 16.87 0.72 -20.50
N SER A 153 16.25 -0.43 -20.31
CA SER A 153 14.80 -0.63 -20.43
C SER A 153 14.05 -0.44 -19.12
N ASN A 154 14.75 -0.09 -18.02
CA ASN A 154 14.14 0.09 -16.70
C ASN A 154 13.00 1.13 -16.75
N GLU A 155 11.81 0.74 -16.32
CA GLU A 155 10.59 1.56 -16.40
C GLU A 155 10.62 2.83 -15.53
N TYR A 156 11.61 2.98 -14.62
CA TYR A 156 11.81 4.18 -13.81
C TYR A 156 12.74 5.21 -14.45
N LEU A 157 13.39 4.89 -15.58
CA LEU A 157 14.16 5.85 -16.36
C LEU A 157 13.20 6.83 -17.08
N PRO A 158 13.41 8.15 -16.97
CA PRO A 158 12.49 9.15 -17.54
C PRO A 158 12.18 8.96 -19.04
N HIS A 159 13.15 8.51 -19.82
CA HIS A 159 12.96 8.28 -21.26
C HIS A 159 12.09 7.05 -21.59
N ASN A 160 11.81 6.19 -20.59
CA ASN A 160 10.94 5.03 -20.72
C ASN A 160 9.51 5.30 -20.17
N TYR A 161 9.20 6.52 -19.75
CA TYR A 161 7.82 6.85 -19.31
C TYR A 161 6.91 6.85 -20.53
N THR A 162 6.02 5.87 -20.58
CA THR A 162 5.03 5.71 -21.67
C THR A 162 3.66 6.24 -21.30
N ASP A 163 3.45 6.55 -20.02
CA ASP A 163 2.19 7.03 -19.48
C ASP A 163 2.40 8.35 -18.75
N SER A 164 1.58 9.35 -19.06
CA SER A 164 1.56 10.65 -18.36
C SER A 164 0.72 10.63 -17.09
N HIS A 165 -0.02 9.54 -16.83
CA HIS A 165 -0.86 9.38 -15.64
C HIS A 165 -0.06 8.82 -14.45
N VAL A 166 1.10 9.42 -14.20
CA VAL A 166 2.04 9.03 -13.14
C VAL A 166 2.60 10.26 -12.45
N VAL A 167 3.00 10.09 -11.20
CA VAL A 167 3.79 11.07 -10.46
C VAL A 167 5.22 10.56 -10.32
N ALA A 168 6.18 11.34 -10.80
CA ALA A 168 7.59 11.02 -10.71
C ALA A 168 8.21 11.64 -9.46
N TYR A 169 8.91 10.82 -8.68
CA TYR A 169 9.67 11.23 -7.50
C TYR A 169 11.16 10.96 -7.75
N ILE A 170 12.04 11.77 -7.19
CA ILE A 170 13.47 11.46 -7.13
C ILE A 170 13.70 10.28 -6.18
N GLY A 171 13.12 10.34 -4.98
CA GLY A 171 13.09 9.32 -3.94
C GLY A 171 11.87 9.51 -3.06
N THR A 172 11.63 8.59 -2.14
CA THR A 172 10.54 8.65 -1.17
C THR A 172 11.10 8.76 0.26
N HIS A 173 10.21 8.82 1.26
CA HIS A 173 10.59 8.78 2.68
C HIS A 173 11.25 7.47 3.12
N ASP A 174 11.19 6.42 2.28
CA ASP A 174 11.82 5.11 2.54
C ASP A 174 13.19 4.97 1.87
N ASN A 175 13.67 6.00 1.18
CA ASN A 175 14.93 5.97 0.45
C ASN A 175 15.96 6.91 1.07
N GLU A 176 17.23 6.60 0.87
CA GLU A 176 18.33 7.55 1.07
C GLU A 176 18.15 8.78 0.16
N THR A 177 18.85 9.86 0.47
CA THR A 177 18.87 11.02 -0.42
C THR A 177 19.66 10.70 -1.69
N ILE A 178 19.43 11.45 -2.78
CA ILE A 178 20.13 11.23 -4.05
C ILE A 178 21.65 11.45 -3.97
N VAL A 179 22.10 12.07 -2.92
CA VAL A 179 23.55 12.33 -2.65
C VAL A 179 24.13 11.34 -1.64
N GLY A 180 23.36 10.36 -1.16
CA GLY A 180 23.78 9.34 -0.19
C GLY A 180 23.47 9.67 1.22
#